data_11aaa411834f8388f678d53b1a82822b
#
_entry.id   11aaa411834f8388f678d53b1a82822b
#
_cell.length_a   1.000
_cell.length_b   1.000
_cell.length_c   1.000
_cell.angle_alpha   90.00
_cell.angle_beta   90.00
_cell.angle_gamma   90.00
#
_symmetry.space_group_name_H-M   'P 1'
#
loop_
_entity.id
_entity.type
_entity.pdbx_description
1 polymer ?
#
loop_
_entity_poly.entity_id
_entity_poly.type
_entity_poly.pdbx_seq_one_letter_code
_entity_poly.pdbx_strand_id
1 'polypeptide(L)'
;MHKESTLIAAHKHCFRQEREVMESTICGCFYCLESFPPSEIEDWADDGPPTALCPRCGIDSVIGDASGFPVVDKAFLGDMNVYWFQRTVSSRGLYAREVRHRAKWAWLAARDWFAGLRS
;
A
#
# COMPACT_ATOMS: atom_id res chain seq x y z
N MET A 1 16.19 3.93 -11.33
CA MET A 1 15.35 3.05 -10.51
C MET A 1 15.96 2.92 -9.12
N HIS A 2 15.12 2.85 -8.12
CA HIS A 2 15.58 2.70 -6.74
C HIS A 2 16.11 1.28 -6.50
N LYS A 3 17.05 1.15 -5.58
CA LYS A 3 17.65 -0.15 -5.25
C LYS A 3 16.60 -1.06 -4.61
N GLU A 4 16.72 -2.36 -4.86
CA GLU A 4 15.84 -3.36 -4.28
C GLU A 4 15.80 -3.25 -2.76
N SER A 5 16.96 -3.05 -2.12
CA SER A 5 17.02 -2.92 -0.67
C SER A 5 16.20 -1.72 -0.16
N THR A 6 16.17 -0.63 -0.92
CA THR A 6 15.34 0.53 -0.59
C THR A 6 13.86 0.20 -0.69
N LEU A 7 13.47 -0.50 -1.75
CA LEU A 7 12.07 -0.87 -1.97
C LEU A 7 11.58 -1.86 -0.91
N ILE A 8 12.43 -2.78 -0.48
CA ILE A 8 12.10 -3.72 0.58
C ILE A 8 11.96 -2.99 1.92
N ALA A 9 12.89 -2.07 2.22
CA ALA A 9 12.82 -1.30 3.46
C ALA A 9 11.57 -0.44 3.51
N ALA A 10 11.22 0.21 2.40
CA ALA A 10 10.05 1.06 2.32
C ALA A 10 8.76 0.27 2.53
N HIS A 11 8.68 -0.95 2.06
CA HIS A 11 7.49 -1.78 2.20
C HIS A 11 7.13 -2.03 3.66
N LYS A 12 8.10 -2.05 4.54
CA LYS A 12 7.84 -2.25 5.97
C LYS A 12 7.04 -1.12 6.58
N HIS A 13 7.01 0.04 5.93
CA HIS A 13 6.30 1.22 6.40
C HIS A 13 4.87 1.33 5.88
N CYS A 14 4.37 0.31 5.19
CA CYS A 14 2.97 0.29 4.75
C CYS A 14 2.10 -0.64 5.61
N PHE A 15 2.61 -1.10 6.73
CA PHE A 15 1.91 -2.04 7.60
C PHE A 15 1.98 -1.57 9.05
N ARG A 16 0.82 -1.51 9.69
CA ARG A 16 0.70 -1.08 11.10
C ARG A 16 1.36 0.28 11.35
N GLN A 17 1.19 1.21 10.42
CA GLN A 17 1.89 2.48 10.39
C GLN A 17 1.05 3.67 10.84
N GLU A 18 -0.02 3.43 11.62
CA GLU A 18 -0.91 4.50 12.05
C GLU A 18 -0.15 5.69 12.63
N ARG A 19 0.73 5.42 13.59
CA ARG A 19 1.46 6.47 14.27
C ARG A 19 2.32 7.28 13.29
N GLU A 20 3.04 6.58 12.42
CA GLU A 20 3.91 7.22 11.45
C GLU A 20 3.10 8.04 10.45
N VAL A 21 1.96 7.50 10.00
CA VAL A 21 1.08 8.21 9.07
C VAL A 21 0.51 9.46 9.74
N MET A 22 0.09 9.37 10.99
CA MET A 22 -0.47 10.52 11.69
C MET A 22 0.57 11.60 11.98
N GLU A 23 1.84 11.23 12.02
CA GLU A 23 2.95 12.19 12.17
C GLU A 23 3.39 12.76 10.82
N SER A 24 2.88 12.23 9.71
CA SER A 24 3.25 12.63 8.37
C SER A 24 2.47 13.85 7.91
N THR A 25 3.09 14.64 7.03
CA THR A 25 2.44 15.77 6.37
C THR A 25 1.69 15.28 5.13
N ILE A 26 2.28 14.31 4.43
CA ILE A 26 1.68 13.76 3.21
C ILE A 26 2.01 12.27 3.13
N CYS A 27 1.12 11.52 2.52
CA CYS A 27 1.28 10.10 2.30
C CYS A 27 1.22 9.78 0.80
N GLY A 28 1.77 8.65 0.43
CA GLY A 28 1.67 8.16 -0.95
C GLY A 28 1.25 6.70 -0.94
N CYS A 29 0.53 6.30 -1.97
CA CYS A 29 0.14 4.91 -2.19
C CYS A 29 0.88 4.37 -3.39
N PHE A 30 1.62 3.28 -3.21
CA PHE A 30 2.37 2.72 -4.32
C PHE A 30 1.57 1.73 -5.17
N TYR A 31 0.28 1.58 -4.89
CA TYR A 31 -0.60 0.84 -5.79
C TYR A 31 -1.22 1.76 -6.85
N CYS A 32 -1.85 2.86 -6.43
CA CYS A 32 -2.49 3.80 -7.36
C CYS A 32 -1.62 5.00 -7.70
N LEU A 33 -0.47 5.15 -7.05
CA LEU A 33 0.52 6.22 -7.25
C LEU A 33 0.02 7.61 -6.91
N GLU A 34 -1.03 7.71 -6.09
CA GLU A 34 -1.56 8.98 -5.64
C GLU A 34 -0.96 9.40 -4.32
N SER A 35 -0.94 10.70 -4.07
CA SER A 35 -0.50 11.28 -2.81
C SER A 35 -1.66 12.05 -2.18
N PHE A 36 -1.69 12.07 -0.86
CA PHE A 36 -2.80 12.68 -0.13
C PHE A 36 -2.36 12.97 1.31
N PRO A 37 -2.97 13.95 1.98
CA PRO A 37 -2.68 14.18 3.40
C PRO A 37 -3.29 13.08 4.26
N PRO A 38 -2.72 12.80 5.45
CA PRO A 38 -3.28 11.79 6.35
C PRO A 38 -4.74 12.00 6.70
N SER A 39 -5.21 13.25 6.68
CA SER A 39 -6.59 13.58 7.02
C SER A 39 -7.61 12.99 6.04
N GLU A 40 -7.20 12.60 4.84
CA GLU A 40 -8.10 11.97 3.87
C GLU A 40 -8.31 10.48 4.14
N ILE A 41 -7.49 9.87 4.99
CA ILE A 41 -7.59 8.46 5.28
C ILE A 41 -8.78 8.23 6.21
N GLU A 42 -9.76 7.47 5.74
CA GLU A 42 -10.99 7.18 6.50
C GLU A 42 -11.04 5.75 6.99
N ASP A 43 -10.40 4.83 6.27
CA ASP A 43 -10.46 3.41 6.59
C ASP A 43 -9.11 2.91 7.08
N TRP A 44 -9.13 2.13 8.14
CA TRP A 44 -7.96 1.53 8.75
C TRP A 44 -8.23 0.05 8.95
N ALA A 45 -7.27 -0.78 8.58
CA ALA A 45 -7.33 -2.19 8.90
C ALA A 45 -6.94 -2.36 10.38
N ASP A 46 -7.91 -2.72 11.20
CA ASP A 46 -7.74 -2.79 12.64
C ASP A 46 -7.47 -4.23 13.07
N ASP A 47 -6.23 -4.66 12.89
CA ASP A 47 -5.79 -6.01 13.22
C ASP A 47 -4.48 -5.90 14.02
N GLY A 48 -4.59 -5.40 15.25
CA GLY A 48 -3.47 -4.98 16.06
C GLY A 48 -3.28 -3.48 15.89
N PRO A 49 -2.04 -2.93 15.81
CA PRO A 49 -1.86 -1.53 15.44
C PRO A 49 -2.47 -1.28 14.06
N PRO A 50 -3.29 -0.24 13.90
CA PRO A 50 -4.00 -0.04 12.64
C PRO A 50 -3.09 0.19 11.43
N THR A 51 -3.53 -0.33 10.29
CA THR A 51 -2.88 -0.13 8.99
C THR A 51 -3.75 0.79 8.14
N ALA A 52 -3.18 1.88 7.64
CA ALA A 52 -3.90 2.82 6.80
C ALA A 52 -4.26 2.20 5.46
N LEU A 53 -5.49 2.44 5.02
CA LEU A 53 -5.95 2.03 3.70
C LEU A 53 -6.04 3.27 2.81
N CYS A 54 -5.59 3.15 1.57
CA CYS A 54 -5.58 4.28 0.66
C CYS A 54 -6.99 4.83 0.43
N PRO A 55 -7.21 6.15 0.60
CA PRO A 55 -8.53 6.73 0.38
C PRO A 55 -8.94 6.75 -1.09
N ARG A 56 -7.99 6.50 -2.00
CA ARG A 56 -8.24 6.52 -3.44
C ARG A 56 -8.52 5.15 -4.02
N CYS A 57 -7.81 4.11 -3.57
CA CYS A 57 -7.95 2.76 -4.13
C CYS A 57 -8.31 1.69 -3.10
N GLY A 58 -8.22 1.99 -1.81
CA GLY A 58 -8.60 1.05 -0.75
C GLY A 58 -7.55 0.01 -0.40
N ILE A 59 -6.37 0.09 -0.99
CA ILE A 59 -5.31 -0.91 -0.76
C ILE A 59 -4.41 -0.47 0.40
N ASP A 60 -3.80 -1.42 1.07
CA ASP A 60 -2.92 -1.20 2.22
C ASP A 60 -1.48 -0.89 1.79
N SER A 61 -1.33 -0.01 0.81
CA SER A 61 -0.03 0.35 0.24
C SER A 61 0.32 1.81 0.53
N VAL A 62 -0.03 2.30 1.73
CA VAL A 62 0.17 3.70 2.11
C VAL A 62 1.43 3.86 2.93
N ILE A 63 2.28 4.81 2.53
CA ILE A 63 3.49 5.17 3.27
C ILE A 63 3.45 6.66 3.54
N GLY A 64 3.68 7.07 4.80
CA GLY A 64 3.77 8.47 5.16
C GLY A 64 5.18 9.02 4.98
N ASP A 65 5.30 10.34 4.78
CA ASP A 65 6.61 10.96 4.60
C ASP A 65 7.45 10.97 5.89
N ALA A 66 6.83 10.75 7.04
CA ALA A 66 7.57 10.59 8.29
C ALA A 66 8.47 9.34 8.27
N SER A 67 8.23 8.42 7.34
CA SER A 67 9.11 7.26 7.13
C SER A 67 10.48 7.64 6.58
N GLY A 68 10.62 8.84 6.02
CA GLY A 68 11.83 9.29 5.35
C GLY A 68 11.90 8.94 3.88
N PHE A 69 10.92 8.21 3.35
CA PHE A 69 10.90 7.86 1.93
C PHE A 69 10.17 8.93 1.12
N PRO A 70 10.54 9.10 -0.17
CA PRO A 70 9.99 10.17 -1.02
C PRO A 70 8.61 9.82 -1.57
N VAL A 71 7.60 9.87 -0.70
CA VAL A 71 6.25 9.38 -1.00
C VAL A 71 5.47 10.24 -1.99
N VAL A 72 5.98 11.43 -2.35
CA VAL A 72 5.36 12.27 -3.39
C VAL A 72 6.05 12.09 -4.74
N ASP A 73 7.16 11.37 -4.77
CA ASP A 73 7.91 11.13 -6.00
C ASP A 73 7.26 9.99 -6.78
N LYS A 74 6.68 10.32 -7.93
CA LYS A 74 6.03 9.33 -8.78
C LYS A 74 7.00 8.24 -9.25
N ALA A 75 8.28 8.57 -9.41
CA ALA A 75 9.29 7.57 -9.77
C ALA A 75 9.46 6.55 -8.65
N PHE A 76 9.52 7.01 -7.41
CA PHE A 76 9.62 6.10 -6.27
C PHE A 76 8.37 5.23 -6.15
N LEU A 77 7.19 5.84 -6.18
CA LEU A 77 5.94 5.09 -6.08
C LEU A 77 5.81 4.10 -7.24
N GLY A 78 6.22 4.50 -8.44
CA GLY A 78 6.21 3.62 -9.60
C GLY A 78 7.15 2.44 -9.45
N ASP A 79 8.35 2.67 -8.92
CA ASP A 79 9.31 1.58 -8.66
C ASP A 79 8.77 0.61 -7.63
N MET A 80 8.13 1.12 -6.58
CA MET A 80 7.47 0.28 -5.58
C MET A 80 6.34 -0.55 -6.21
N ASN A 81 5.56 0.08 -7.09
CA ASN A 81 4.48 -0.61 -7.78
C ASN A 81 5.00 -1.77 -8.63
N VAL A 82 6.02 -1.50 -9.43
CA VAL A 82 6.61 -2.53 -10.29
C VAL A 82 7.19 -3.66 -9.43
N TYR A 83 7.94 -3.33 -8.41
CA TYR A 83 8.60 -4.34 -7.57
C TYR A 83 7.59 -5.22 -6.84
N TRP A 84 6.58 -4.63 -6.23
CA TRP A 84 5.68 -5.37 -5.35
C TRP A 84 4.46 -5.94 -6.07
N PHE A 85 4.05 -5.35 -7.19
CA PHE A 85 2.82 -5.77 -7.90
C PHE A 85 3.06 -6.30 -9.29
N GLN A 86 4.22 -6.01 -9.93
CA GLN A 86 4.46 -6.35 -11.33
C GLN A 86 5.75 -7.11 -11.59
N ARG A 87 6.63 -7.25 -10.63
CA ARG A 87 7.97 -7.80 -10.85
C ARG A 87 8.00 -9.25 -11.34
N THR A 88 6.91 -9.95 -11.28
CA THR A 88 6.84 -11.35 -11.72
C THR A 88 6.32 -11.47 -13.15
N VAL A 89 6.45 -10.41 -13.95
CA VAL A 89 6.10 -10.46 -15.36
C VAL A 89 7.20 -11.23 -16.10
N SER A 90 7.02 -12.52 -16.21
CA SER A 90 7.87 -13.45 -16.93
C SER A 90 7.00 -14.10 -18.02
N SER A 91 7.44 -15.21 -18.56
CA SER A 91 6.61 -15.99 -19.50
C SER A 91 5.27 -16.41 -18.89
N ARG A 92 5.16 -16.39 -17.57
CA ARG A 92 3.91 -16.66 -16.86
C ARG A 92 3.21 -15.36 -16.43
N GLY A 93 3.67 -14.22 -16.94
CA GLY A 93 3.26 -12.93 -16.42
C GLY A 93 1.77 -12.65 -16.49
N LEU A 94 1.12 -13.05 -17.59
CA LEU A 94 -0.32 -12.80 -17.74
C LEU A 94 -1.11 -13.56 -16.69
N TYR A 95 -0.77 -14.80 -16.43
CA TYR A 95 -1.44 -15.60 -15.43
C TYR A 95 -1.18 -15.03 -14.03
N ALA A 96 0.06 -14.67 -13.76
CA ALA A 96 0.42 -14.10 -12.47
C ALA A 96 -0.32 -12.80 -12.20
N ARG A 97 -0.47 -11.94 -13.21
CA ARG A 97 -1.24 -10.72 -13.11
C ARG A 97 -2.69 -10.98 -12.74
N GLU A 98 -3.29 -11.93 -13.42
CA GLU A 98 -4.68 -12.29 -13.18
C GLU A 98 -4.88 -12.82 -11.77
N VAL A 99 -3.98 -13.67 -11.31
CA VAL A 99 -4.02 -14.19 -9.96
C VAL A 99 -3.89 -13.08 -8.94
N ARG A 100 -3.00 -12.13 -9.16
CA ARG A 100 -2.84 -10.98 -8.27
C ARG A 100 -4.07 -10.10 -8.22
N HIS A 101 -4.69 -9.89 -9.37
CA HIS A 101 -5.92 -9.12 -9.42
C HIS A 101 -7.01 -9.80 -8.59
N ARG A 102 -7.13 -11.12 -8.72
CA ARG A 102 -8.07 -11.89 -7.91
C ARG A 102 -7.72 -11.83 -6.42
N ALA A 103 -6.44 -11.90 -6.09
CA ALA A 103 -5.99 -11.80 -4.71
C ALA A 103 -6.35 -10.45 -4.11
N LYS A 104 -6.23 -9.39 -4.88
CA LYS A 104 -6.63 -8.05 -4.45
C LYS A 104 -8.11 -8.01 -4.10
N TRP A 105 -8.96 -8.53 -4.96
CA TRP A 105 -10.39 -8.56 -4.71
C TRP A 105 -10.75 -9.47 -3.54
N ALA A 106 -10.08 -10.62 -3.42
CA ALA A 106 -10.28 -11.51 -2.30
C ALA A 106 -9.89 -10.85 -0.98
N TRP A 107 -8.81 -10.06 -0.99
CA TRP A 107 -8.38 -9.34 0.20
C TRP A 107 -9.41 -8.29 0.62
N LEU A 108 -9.95 -7.53 -0.33
CA LEU A 108 -10.98 -6.54 -0.04
C LEU A 108 -12.24 -7.21 0.51
N ALA A 109 -12.65 -8.33 -0.06
CA ALA A 109 -13.80 -9.08 0.41
C ALA A 109 -13.55 -9.64 1.80
N ALA A 110 -12.36 -10.17 2.07
CA ALA A 110 -12.00 -10.68 3.38
C ALA A 110 -12.00 -9.57 4.44
N ARG A 111 -11.53 -8.38 4.06
CA ARG A 111 -11.56 -7.23 4.95
C ARG A 111 -12.99 -6.89 5.38
N ASP A 112 -13.91 -6.87 4.42
CA ASP A 112 -15.32 -6.56 4.71
C ASP A 112 -15.93 -7.66 5.57
N TRP A 113 -15.58 -8.90 5.31
CA TRP A 113 -16.05 -10.03 6.09
C TRP A 113 -15.58 -9.92 7.55
N PHE A 114 -14.29 -9.63 7.75
CA PHE A 114 -13.76 -9.43 9.11
C PHE A 114 -14.40 -8.25 9.81
N ALA A 115 -14.65 -7.18 9.10
CA ALA A 115 -15.35 -6.02 9.67
C ALA A 115 -16.75 -6.41 10.15
N GLY A 116 -17.44 -7.25 9.39
CA GLY A 116 -18.75 -7.76 9.79
C GLY A 116 -18.71 -8.62 11.03
N LEU A 117 -17.66 -9.43 11.18
CA LEU A 117 -17.51 -10.28 12.35
C LEU A 117 -17.23 -9.49 13.63
N ARG A 118 -16.59 -8.35 13.51
CA ARG A 118 -16.25 -7.53 14.67
C ARG A 118 -17.41 -6.68 15.15
N SER A 119 -18.35 -6.49 14.32
CA SER A 119 -19.56 -5.74 14.70
C SER A 119 -20.59 -6.69 15.30
#